data_20d8b2c2b4b4760c56c25344c04f4304
#
_entry.id   20d8b2c2b4b4760c56c25344c04f4304
#
_cell.length_a   1.000
_cell.length_b   1.000
_cell.length_c   1.000
_cell.angle_alpha   90.00
_cell.angle_beta   90.00
_cell.angle_gamma   90.00
#
_symmetry.space_group_name_H-M   'P 1'
#
loop_
_entity.id
_entity.type
_entity.pdbx_description
1 polymer ?
#
loop_
_entity_poly.entity_id
_entity_poly.type
_entity_poly.pdbx_seq_one_letter_code
_entity_poly.pdbx_strand_id
1 'polypeptide(L)'
;LAIPLIRNGQQMMDMTCVENVALAVRLALEIPEAQGQVYNITNGESRSFKDMLDEALDGLQVRKRYVKLPAAFLGLAQGFESFYRFFHIEKEPPLTLYTYYLMRYSQTLDISAAVRDLGYQPKLTISEGIAKYVQYYQEN
;
A
#
# COMPACT_ATOMS: atom_id res chain seq x y z
N LEU A 1 14.76 -8.38 -11.71
CA LEU A 1 14.30 -7.07 -11.22
C LEU A 1 15.10 -6.69 -9.98
N ALA A 2 15.66 -5.47 -9.92
CA ALA A 2 16.30 -4.94 -8.71
C ALA A 2 15.30 -4.04 -7.99
N ILE A 3 14.95 -4.39 -6.76
CA ILE A 3 13.91 -3.71 -5.99
C ILE A 3 14.59 -2.97 -4.83
N PRO A 4 14.53 -1.64 -4.79
CA PRO A 4 15.09 -0.87 -3.70
C PRO A 4 14.24 -1.03 -2.44
N LEU A 5 14.87 -1.32 -1.31
CA LEU A 5 14.21 -1.39 0.00
C LEU A 5 14.84 -0.41 0.99
N ILE A 6 14.01 0.38 1.65
CA ILE A 6 14.35 1.17 2.82
C ILE A 6 14.02 0.33 4.06
N ARG A 7 14.92 0.32 5.06
CA ARG A 7 14.75 -0.48 6.29
C ARG A 7 14.44 -1.96 6.04
N ASN A 8 14.99 -2.54 4.97
CA ASN A 8 14.73 -3.91 4.53
C ASN A 8 13.25 -4.23 4.25
N GLY A 9 12.38 -3.23 4.01
CA GLY A 9 10.96 -3.42 3.75
C GLY A 9 10.14 -3.88 4.96
N GLN A 10 10.62 -3.62 6.19
CA GLN A 10 9.96 -4.05 7.43
C GLN A 10 8.83 -3.10 7.89
N GLN A 11 8.58 -2.02 7.16
CA GLN A 11 7.44 -1.15 7.45
C GLN A 11 6.13 -1.94 7.26
N MET A 12 5.26 -1.82 8.26
CA MET A 12 3.92 -2.42 8.20
C MET A 12 3.01 -1.56 7.34
N MET A 13 2.23 -2.22 6.50
CA MET A 13 1.29 -1.56 5.60
C MET A 13 -0.02 -2.34 5.56
N ASP A 14 -1.09 -1.60 5.38
CA ASP A 14 -2.39 -2.17 5.06
C ASP A 14 -2.54 -2.25 3.54
N MET A 15 -3.00 -3.39 3.08
CA MET A 15 -3.44 -3.59 1.70
C MET A 15 -4.94 -3.84 1.72
N THR A 16 -5.66 -3.25 0.79
CA THR A 16 -7.11 -3.38 0.75
C THR A 16 -7.54 -4.00 -0.57
N CYS A 17 -8.21 -5.16 -0.50
CA CYS A 17 -8.80 -5.79 -1.67
C CYS A 17 -10.02 -5.00 -2.14
N VAL A 18 -10.18 -4.85 -3.45
CA VAL A 18 -11.30 -4.11 -4.03
C VAL A 18 -12.67 -4.68 -3.63
N GLU A 19 -12.77 -5.99 -3.43
CA GLU A 19 -13.99 -6.65 -2.97
C GLU A 19 -14.36 -6.25 -1.53
N ASN A 20 -13.36 -6.03 -0.68
CA ASN A 20 -13.56 -5.52 0.67
C ASN A 20 -14.01 -4.05 0.65
N VAL A 21 -13.46 -3.25 -0.27
CA VAL A 21 -13.95 -1.87 -0.49
C VAL A 21 -15.40 -1.88 -0.98
N ALA A 22 -15.73 -2.71 -1.97
CA ALA A 22 -17.09 -2.83 -2.49
C ALA A 22 -18.09 -3.28 -1.41
N LEU A 23 -17.68 -4.21 -0.53
CA LEU A 23 -18.48 -4.59 0.64
C LEU A 23 -18.72 -3.41 1.57
N ALA A 24 -17.69 -2.63 1.90
CA ALA A 24 -17.82 -1.48 2.79
C ALA A 24 -18.75 -0.41 2.20
N VAL A 25 -18.62 -0.13 0.90
CA VAL A 25 -19.50 0.81 0.19
C VAL A 25 -20.96 0.34 0.24
N ARG A 26 -21.22 -0.96 -0.02
CA ARG A 26 -22.57 -1.52 0.08
C ARG A 26 -23.15 -1.36 1.49
N LEU A 27 -22.37 -1.70 2.53
CA LEU A 27 -22.81 -1.55 3.91
C LEU A 27 -23.14 -0.09 4.25
N ALA A 28 -22.29 0.86 3.83
CA ALA A 28 -22.53 2.27 4.06
C ALA A 28 -23.77 2.81 3.33
N LEU A 29 -24.19 2.20 2.23
CA LEU A 29 -25.45 2.54 1.55
C LEU A 29 -26.68 1.93 2.21
N GLU A 30 -26.53 0.76 2.84
CA GLU A 30 -27.63 0.03 3.49
C GLU A 30 -27.92 0.55 4.92
N ILE A 31 -26.95 1.23 5.56
CA ILE A 31 -27.02 1.69 6.95
C ILE A 31 -27.25 3.20 7.00
N PRO A 32 -28.45 3.70 7.39
CA PRO A 32 -28.74 5.14 7.40
C PRO A 32 -27.81 5.96 8.29
N GLU A 33 -27.34 5.38 9.40
CA GLU A 33 -26.46 6.01 10.38
C GLU A 33 -25.05 6.28 9.82
N ALA A 34 -24.69 5.64 8.72
CA ALA A 34 -23.42 5.85 8.02
C ALA A 34 -23.40 7.17 7.23
N GLN A 35 -24.56 7.79 7.00
CA GLN A 35 -24.67 9.00 6.21
C GLN A 35 -23.87 10.15 6.84
N GLY A 36 -22.97 10.75 6.05
CA GLY A 36 -22.11 11.84 6.50
C GLY A 36 -20.93 11.42 7.38
N GLN A 37 -20.75 10.12 7.62
CA GLN A 37 -19.61 9.57 8.36
C GLN A 37 -18.43 9.24 7.47
N VAL A 38 -17.25 9.13 8.06
CA VAL A 38 -15.99 8.75 7.38
C VAL A 38 -15.43 7.51 8.04
N TYR A 39 -15.07 6.52 7.24
CA TYR A 39 -14.54 5.25 7.71
C TYR A 39 -13.22 4.89 7.03
N ASN A 40 -12.25 4.42 7.82
CA ASN A 40 -11.10 3.70 7.28
C ASN A 40 -11.52 2.28 6.91
N ILE A 41 -11.08 1.81 5.76
CA ILE A 41 -11.38 0.46 5.26
C ILE A 41 -10.07 -0.22 4.86
N THR A 42 -9.79 -1.37 5.48
CA THR A 42 -8.65 -2.24 5.13
C THR A 42 -9.08 -3.71 5.16
N ASN A 43 -8.17 -4.63 4.88
CA ASN A 43 -8.42 -6.06 5.03
C ASN A 43 -8.43 -6.53 6.50
N GLY A 44 -8.31 -5.60 7.48
CA GLY A 44 -8.31 -5.92 8.91
C GLY A 44 -7.01 -6.52 9.42
N GLU A 45 -5.99 -6.59 8.58
CA GLU A 45 -4.65 -7.08 8.92
C GLU A 45 -3.58 -6.17 8.31
N SER A 46 -2.42 -6.12 8.96
CA SER A 46 -1.26 -5.38 8.47
C SER A 46 -0.09 -6.33 8.29
N ARG A 47 0.66 -6.20 7.21
CA ARG A 47 1.84 -7.02 6.93
C ARG A 47 3.03 -6.17 6.54
N SER A 48 4.25 -6.71 6.66
CA SER A 48 5.41 -5.99 6.18
C SER A 48 5.37 -5.85 4.65
N PHE A 49 5.82 -4.71 4.16
CA PHE A 49 5.89 -4.47 2.71
C PHE A 49 6.69 -5.57 2.00
N LYS A 50 7.79 -6.02 2.63
CA LYS A 50 8.64 -7.05 2.05
C LYS A 50 7.91 -8.39 1.94
N ASP A 51 7.18 -8.81 2.99
CA ASP A 51 6.49 -10.10 2.98
C ASP A 51 5.38 -10.16 1.92
N MET A 52 4.60 -9.07 1.77
CA MET A 52 3.60 -8.95 0.72
C MET A 52 4.23 -8.98 -0.68
N LEU A 53 5.36 -8.26 -0.85
CA LEU A 53 6.08 -8.22 -2.11
C LEU A 53 6.70 -9.59 -2.43
N ASP A 54 7.26 -10.28 -1.43
CA ASP A 54 7.81 -11.63 -1.59
C ASP A 54 6.74 -12.61 -2.06
N GLU A 55 5.58 -12.60 -1.42
CA GLU A 55 4.45 -13.47 -1.77
C GLU A 55 3.96 -13.22 -3.22
N ALA A 56 3.80 -11.95 -3.60
CA ALA A 56 3.39 -11.60 -4.96
C ALA A 56 4.42 -12.03 -6.02
N LEU A 57 5.71 -11.75 -5.78
CA LEU A 57 6.78 -12.09 -6.72
C LEU A 57 7.03 -13.60 -6.82
N ASP A 58 6.90 -14.33 -5.72
CA ASP A 58 7.00 -15.78 -5.71
C ASP A 58 5.82 -16.41 -6.50
N GLY A 59 4.61 -15.91 -6.31
CA GLY A 59 3.45 -16.32 -7.09
C GLY A 59 3.62 -16.06 -8.58
N LEU A 60 4.20 -14.93 -8.97
CA LEU A 60 4.51 -14.57 -10.36
C LEU A 60 5.77 -15.26 -10.90
N GLN A 61 6.50 -16.03 -10.10
CA GLN A 61 7.77 -16.68 -10.46
C GLN A 61 8.85 -15.69 -10.92
N VAL A 62 8.82 -14.46 -10.41
CA VAL A 62 9.76 -13.40 -10.77
C VAL A 62 11.01 -13.47 -9.89
N ARG A 63 12.18 -13.57 -10.50
CA ARG A 63 13.45 -13.48 -9.79
C ARG A 63 13.60 -12.11 -9.13
N LYS A 64 13.72 -12.10 -7.79
CA LYS A 64 13.85 -10.92 -6.96
C LYS A 64 15.29 -10.71 -6.49
N ARG A 65 15.74 -9.47 -6.53
CA ARG A 65 17.01 -9.02 -5.95
C ARG A 65 16.75 -7.73 -5.18
N TYR A 66 16.94 -7.75 -3.88
CA TYR A 66 16.78 -6.56 -3.05
C TYR A 66 18.06 -5.76 -2.97
N VAL A 67 17.92 -4.45 -3.09
CA VAL A 67 19.01 -3.47 -2.94
C VAL A 67 18.65 -2.56 -1.76
N LYS A 68 19.52 -2.55 -0.76
CA LYS A 68 19.34 -1.64 0.39
C LYS A 68 19.65 -0.21 -0.02
N LEU A 69 18.71 0.68 0.23
CA LEU A 69 18.92 2.10 0.05
C LEU A 69 19.53 2.70 1.34
N PRO A 70 20.70 3.32 1.25
CA PRO A 70 21.31 3.99 2.40
C PRO A 70 20.50 5.22 2.83
N ALA A 71 20.64 5.63 4.11
CA ALA A 71 19.96 6.82 4.64
C ALA A 71 20.29 8.13 3.88
N ALA A 72 21.48 8.19 3.26
CA ALA A 72 21.87 9.30 2.39
C ALA A 72 20.93 9.53 1.19
N PHE A 73 20.08 8.54 0.86
CA PHE A 73 19.09 8.65 -0.21
C PHE A 73 18.01 9.71 0.07
N LEU A 74 17.80 10.07 1.34
CA LEU A 74 16.96 11.20 1.73
C LEU A 74 17.49 12.53 1.16
N GLY A 75 18.80 12.75 1.25
CA GLY A 75 19.44 13.95 0.68
C GLY A 75 19.29 14.05 -0.84
N LEU A 76 19.33 12.91 -1.52
CA LEU A 76 19.07 12.86 -2.97
C LEU A 76 17.62 13.22 -3.31
N ALA A 77 16.64 12.70 -2.57
CA ALA A 77 15.23 13.04 -2.77
C ALA A 77 14.99 14.55 -2.60
N GLN A 78 15.55 15.15 -1.54
CA GLN A 78 15.49 16.59 -1.31
C GLN A 78 16.18 17.40 -2.41
N GLY A 79 17.33 16.91 -2.89
CA GLY A 79 18.06 17.53 -4.00
C GLY A 79 17.25 17.49 -5.30
N PHE A 80 16.64 16.37 -5.64
CA PHE A 80 15.77 16.24 -6.82
C PHE A 80 14.57 17.18 -6.74
N GLU A 81 13.82 17.18 -5.63
CA GLU A 81 12.67 18.08 -5.48
C GLU A 81 13.07 19.56 -5.59
N SER A 82 14.20 19.94 -4.95
CA SER A 82 14.71 21.31 -5.01
C SER A 82 15.13 21.70 -6.42
N PHE A 83 15.79 20.79 -7.16
CA PHE A 83 16.19 21.00 -8.55
C PHE A 83 14.99 21.16 -9.46
N TYR A 84 14.00 20.24 -9.39
CA TYR A 84 12.80 20.30 -10.21
C TYR A 84 11.99 21.57 -9.94
N ARG A 85 11.87 21.97 -8.66
CA ARG A 85 11.20 23.22 -8.27
C ARG A 85 11.94 24.46 -8.77
N PHE A 86 13.27 24.47 -8.70
CA PHE A 86 14.07 25.61 -9.15
C PHE A 86 13.98 25.83 -10.66
N PHE A 87 13.97 24.75 -11.45
CA PHE A 87 13.87 24.80 -12.89
C PHE A 87 12.42 24.79 -13.41
N HIS A 88 11.41 24.87 -12.54
CA HIS A 88 9.99 24.83 -12.90
C HIS A 88 9.62 23.63 -13.82
N ILE A 89 10.23 22.48 -13.56
CA ILE A 89 9.96 21.28 -14.34
C ILE A 89 8.60 20.71 -13.93
N GLU A 90 7.63 20.68 -14.86
CA GLU A 90 6.26 20.21 -14.60
C GLU A 90 6.16 18.71 -14.32
N LYS A 91 7.19 17.93 -14.68
CA LYS A 91 7.21 16.48 -14.42
C LYS A 91 7.60 16.22 -12.97
N GLU A 92 6.92 15.27 -12.34
CA GLU A 92 7.29 14.81 -11.01
C GLU A 92 8.69 14.18 -11.01
N PRO A 93 9.52 14.48 -10.00
CA PRO A 93 10.81 13.84 -9.85
C PRO A 93 10.64 12.33 -9.62
N PRO A 94 11.57 11.51 -10.12
CA PRO A 94 11.50 10.05 -9.98
C PRO A 94 11.58 9.56 -8.53
N LEU A 95 12.01 10.42 -7.63
CA LEU A 95 12.05 10.19 -6.19
C LEU A 95 11.63 11.45 -5.48
N THR A 96 10.52 11.37 -4.76
CA THR A 96 10.00 12.45 -3.92
C THR A 96 10.23 12.15 -2.44
N LEU A 97 10.21 13.17 -1.60
CA LEU A 97 10.18 13.01 -0.14
C LEU A 97 8.97 12.18 0.29
N TYR A 98 7.84 12.37 -0.36
CA TYR A 98 6.62 11.59 -0.11
C TYR A 98 6.86 10.09 -0.33
N THR A 99 7.39 9.70 -1.49
CA THR A 99 7.72 8.30 -1.79
C THR A 99 8.73 7.74 -0.78
N TYR A 100 9.76 8.53 -0.40
CA TYR A 100 10.72 8.11 0.62
C TYR A 100 10.04 7.83 1.96
N TYR A 101 9.12 8.70 2.42
CA TYR A 101 8.43 8.52 3.69
C TYR A 101 7.46 7.34 3.66
N LEU A 102 6.74 7.12 2.55
CA LEU A 102 5.91 5.93 2.34
C LEU A 102 6.72 4.64 2.49
N MET A 103 7.93 4.60 1.94
CA MET A 103 8.80 3.44 2.03
C MET A 103 9.53 3.30 3.38
N ARG A 104 9.52 4.32 4.22
CA ARG A 104 10.26 4.35 5.49
C ARG A 104 9.41 4.03 6.71
N TYR A 105 8.18 4.50 6.73
CA TYR A 105 7.30 4.44 7.89
C TYR A 105 6.16 3.47 7.69
N SER A 106 5.76 2.82 8.79
CA SER A 106 4.55 1.99 8.80
C SER A 106 3.32 2.86 8.62
N GLN A 107 2.36 2.35 7.84
CA GLN A 107 1.09 3.00 7.56
C GLN A 107 -0.02 1.98 7.76
N THR A 108 -0.64 2.05 8.93
CA THR A 108 -1.73 1.17 9.33
C THR A 108 -2.91 2.02 9.78
N LEU A 109 -4.12 1.57 9.48
CA LEU A 109 -5.36 2.28 9.74
C LEU A 109 -6.21 1.50 10.74
N ASP A 110 -6.80 2.20 11.69
CA ASP A 110 -7.80 1.64 12.57
C ASP A 110 -9.16 1.59 11.87
N ILE A 111 -9.72 0.38 11.75
CA ILE A 111 -11.03 0.12 11.14
C ILE A 111 -12.14 -0.06 12.18
N SER A 112 -11.87 0.17 13.46
CA SER A 112 -12.82 -0.10 14.56
C SER A 112 -14.15 0.62 14.36
N ALA A 113 -14.16 1.83 13.80
CA ALA A 113 -15.39 2.55 13.49
C ALA A 113 -16.22 1.82 12.42
N ALA A 114 -15.59 1.34 11.34
CA ALA A 114 -16.28 0.60 10.30
C ALA A 114 -16.84 -0.73 10.84
N VAL A 115 -16.10 -1.43 11.70
CA VAL A 115 -16.57 -2.67 12.34
C VAL A 115 -17.77 -2.39 13.23
N ARG A 116 -17.71 -1.37 14.09
CA ARG A 116 -18.76 -1.02 15.03
C ARG A 116 -20.03 -0.53 14.36
N ASP A 117 -19.90 0.42 13.43
CA ASP A 117 -21.03 1.17 12.88
C ASP A 117 -21.62 0.49 11.64
N LEU A 118 -20.80 -0.13 10.81
CA LEU A 118 -21.22 -0.81 9.58
C LEU A 118 -21.32 -2.34 9.74
N GLY A 119 -20.86 -2.92 10.86
CA GLY A 119 -20.67 -4.35 10.96
C GLY A 119 -19.68 -4.90 9.92
N TYR A 120 -18.71 -4.05 9.51
CA TYR A 120 -17.75 -4.39 8.47
C TYR A 120 -16.85 -5.54 8.92
N GLN A 121 -16.85 -6.61 8.12
CA GLN A 121 -15.94 -7.74 8.28
C GLN A 121 -15.30 -8.02 6.92
N PRO A 122 -13.98 -7.85 6.78
CA PRO A 122 -13.28 -8.14 5.54
C PRO A 122 -13.52 -9.58 5.09
N LYS A 123 -13.84 -9.80 3.81
CA LYS A 123 -14.09 -11.12 3.24
C LYS A 123 -12.82 -11.78 2.71
N LEU A 124 -11.84 -10.97 2.33
CA LEU A 124 -10.58 -11.42 1.77
C LEU A 124 -9.43 -10.94 2.64
N THR A 125 -8.50 -11.85 2.88
CA THR A 125 -7.19 -11.57 3.46
C THR A 125 -6.25 -10.95 2.43
N ILE A 126 -5.11 -10.41 2.90
CA ILE A 126 -4.05 -9.89 2.01
C ILE A 126 -3.54 -11.01 1.09
N SER A 127 -3.29 -12.21 1.62
CA SER A 127 -2.81 -13.34 0.83
C SER A 127 -3.81 -13.78 -0.25
N GLU A 128 -5.10 -13.83 0.06
CA GLU A 128 -6.13 -14.14 -0.93
C GLU A 128 -6.21 -13.07 -2.03
N GLY A 129 -6.04 -11.79 -1.66
CA GLY A 129 -5.97 -10.70 -2.63
C GLY A 129 -4.74 -10.79 -3.54
N ILE A 130 -3.57 -11.10 -2.97
CA ILE A 130 -2.33 -11.33 -3.73
C ILE A 130 -2.50 -12.53 -4.68
N ALA A 131 -3.08 -13.63 -4.21
CA ALA A 131 -3.30 -14.82 -5.04
C ALA A 131 -4.21 -14.51 -6.25
N LYS A 132 -5.29 -13.74 -6.06
CA LYS A 132 -6.15 -13.28 -7.15
C LYS A 132 -5.40 -12.41 -8.16
N TYR A 133 -4.56 -11.50 -7.69
CA TYR A 133 -3.74 -10.66 -8.55
C TYR A 133 -2.75 -11.50 -9.39
N VAL A 134 -2.08 -12.47 -8.76
CA VAL A 134 -1.16 -13.40 -9.42
C VAL A 134 -1.89 -14.21 -10.49
N GLN A 135 -3.05 -14.77 -10.16
CA GLN A 135 -3.86 -15.52 -11.11
C GLN A 135 -4.25 -14.67 -12.32
N TYR A 136 -4.77 -13.46 -12.08
CA TYR A 136 -5.14 -12.54 -13.17
C TYR A 136 -3.96 -12.23 -14.11
N TYR A 137 -2.76 -12.06 -13.53
CA TYR A 137 -1.57 -11.72 -14.33
C TYR A 137 -0.99 -12.91 -15.10
N GLN A 138 -1.28 -14.14 -14.67
CA GLN A 138 -0.88 -15.36 -15.38
C GLN A 138 -1.84 -15.73 -16.52
N GLU A 139 -3.10 -15.29 -16.45
CA GLU A 139 -4.14 -15.58 -17.44
C GLU A 139 -4.16 -14.54 -18.58
N ASN A 140 -3.51 -13.38 -18.44
CA ASN A 140 -3.47 -12.28 -19.41
C ASN A 140 -2.04 -11.91 -19.84
#